data_9a0e81fde359c7bcf9184bc6bddc5658
#
_entry.id   9a0e81fde359c7bcf9184bc6bddc5658
#
_cell.length_a   1.000
_cell.length_b   1.000
_cell.length_c   1.000
_cell.angle_alpha   90.00
_cell.angle_beta   90.00
_cell.angle_gamma   90.00
#
_symmetry.space_group_name_H-M   'P 1'
#
loop_
_entity.id
_entity.type
_entity.pdbx_description
1 polymer ?
#
loop_
_entity_poly.entity_id
_entity_poly.type
_entity_poly.pdbx_seq_one_letter_code
_entity_poly.pdbx_strand_id
1 'polypeptide(L)'
;MNVLILSIIFGLIAGSLLLSPAFAQFQQGGVDKEGSWYSGEGLKQGDFFSYSMCHVDYKECTTFEMDFWIKGDKQVGSETKWLAEVAVYDGNKIIVGEMELGKIAPEPTGGTPELGVYRGAFKSSLAWLSAFATSDGSSGGKGPKEFSAKSWGKIGNIGGEQVVPMALETITVKAGTFDTVLVGWRTGGYTSKIWILDDFPFPIKAHTVTHVSEGIPPAEYKFELLEYKQNVMTTPFEGLVSSDQIAAQLGCQINYEKSVSVKKPTKNFSYQIHAFYGPEDPVQGCEMQWLIKFISKFDDTEFLNQVQFDFLVVDQDMKPIRSIAQEEGRDFLYSPSGQTLIDFIVSEDPGTARYVVWVYGLAPENIVPSSPDDFLVIEVPIYPPQDVPTPTAIPSWIKNNAGWWADGQIDDSSFVQGIQWLIKEGIMKIPPTSQGSGTGTNEIPSWIKNNAGWWADGQIDDSSFVQGIQWLIKEGIMKISS
;
A
#
# COMPACT_ATOMS: atom_id res chain seq x y z
N MET A 1 12.19 -82.25 49.17
CA MET A 1 11.32 -81.87 48.07
C MET A 1 11.44 -80.36 47.90
N ASN A 2 12.50 -79.91 47.22
CA ASN A 2 12.94 -78.54 47.11
C ASN A 2 12.51 -77.97 45.78
N VAL A 3 11.74 -76.93 45.84
CA VAL A 3 11.35 -76.16 44.69
C VAL A 3 12.27 -74.91 44.62
N LEU A 4 13.11 -74.83 43.57
CA LEU A 4 13.95 -73.71 43.23
C LEU A 4 13.10 -72.65 42.59
N ILE A 5 13.05 -71.48 43.19
CA ILE A 5 12.42 -70.27 42.59
C ILE A 5 13.57 -69.46 41.94
N LEU A 6 13.57 -69.38 40.63
CA LEU A 6 14.46 -68.58 39.82
C LEU A 6 13.89 -67.15 39.70
N SER A 7 14.52 -66.22 40.39
CA SER A 7 14.14 -64.76 40.27
C SER A 7 14.83 -64.14 39.06
N ILE A 8 14.09 -63.82 38.04
CA ILE A 8 14.52 -62.99 36.90
C ILE A 8 14.39 -61.54 37.30
N ILE A 9 15.51 -60.83 37.50
CA ILE A 9 15.57 -59.37 37.67
C ILE A 9 15.50 -58.77 36.28
N PHE A 10 14.37 -58.19 35.89
CA PHE A 10 14.27 -57.31 34.72
C PHE A 10 14.77 -55.91 35.13
N GLY A 11 15.96 -55.56 34.70
CA GLY A 11 16.47 -54.20 34.82
C GLY A 11 15.72 -53.28 33.83
N LEU A 12 14.80 -52.45 34.34
CA LEU A 12 14.25 -51.31 33.62
C LEU A 12 15.28 -50.22 33.54
N ILE A 13 15.99 -50.15 32.40
CA ILE A 13 16.74 -48.94 32.05
C ILE A 13 15.72 -47.92 31.59
N ALA A 14 15.31 -47.05 32.49
CA ALA A 14 14.58 -45.83 32.16
C ALA A 14 15.57 -44.88 31.44
N GLY A 15 15.67 -44.99 30.14
CA GLY A 15 16.27 -43.99 29.30
C GLY A 15 15.44 -42.70 29.39
N SER A 16 15.87 -41.76 30.25
CA SER A 16 15.39 -40.39 30.21
C SER A 16 15.80 -39.80 28.88
N LEU A 17 14.90 -39.89 27.88
CA LEU A 17 14.94 -39.00 26.72
C LEU A 17 14.76 -37.57 27.27
N LEU A 18 15.86 -36.93 27.55
CA LEU A 18 15.92 -35.47 27.64
C LEU A 18 15.52 -34.95 26.26
N LEU A 19 14.24 -34.75 26.05
CA LEU A 19 13.74 -33.83 25.03
C LEU A 19 14.32 -32.45 25.39
N SER A 20 15.54 -32.19 24.97
CA SER A 20 16.03 -30.82 24.87
C SER A 20 14.98 -30.09 24.05
N PRO A 21 14.39 -28.98 24.53
CA PRO A 21 13.62 -28.14 23.64
C PRO A 21 14.57 -27.82 22.50
N ALA A 22 14.24 -28.24 21.31
CA ALA A 22 14.91 -27.77 20.11
C ALA A 22 14.57 -26.27 20.02
N PHE A 23 15.34 -25.46 20.73
CA PHE A 23 15.54 -24.09 20.29
C PHE A 23 16.09 -24.26 18.89
N ALA A 24 15.28 -23.97 17.91
CA ALA A 24 15.75 -23.85 16.54
C ALA A 24 16.86 -22.82 16.59
N GLN A 25 18.11 -23.27 16.75
CA GLN A 25 19.26 -22.43 16.59
C GLN A 25 19.14 -21.88 15.18
N PHE A 26 19.01 -20.58 15.08
CA PHE A 26 19.14 -19.90 13.82
C PHE A 26 20.45 -20.44 13.22
N GLN A 27 20.34 -21.14 12.12
CA GLN A 27 21.48 -21.75 11.44
C GLN A 27 22.52 -20.65 11.25
N GLN A 28 23.78 -20.92 11.55
CA GLN A 28 24.83 -19.93 11.32
C GLN A 28 24.69 -19.45 9.89
N GLY A 29 24.46 -18.14 9.71
CA GLY A 29 24.25 -17.54 8.41
C GLY A 29 25.46 -17.70 7.49
N GLY A 30 25.26 -17.29 6.26
CA GLY A 30 26.20 -17.43 5.16
C GLY A 30 25.76 -18.55 4.23
N VAL A 31 25.67 -18.23 2.95
CA VAL A 31 25.34 -19.18 1.89
C VAL A 31 26.60 -19.41 1.03
N ASP A 32 26.69 -20.57 0.40
CA ASP A 32 27.77 -20.91 -0.53
C ASP A 32 27.50 -20.25 -1.89
N LYS A 33 27.59 -18.91 -1.90
CA LYS A 33 27.45 -18.06 -3.09
C LYS A 33 28.43 -16.90 -2.96
N GLU A 34 29.25 -16.70 -3.99
CA GLU A 34 30.02 -15.48 -4.15
C GLU A 34 29.11 -14.31 -4.48
N GLY A 35 29.57 -13.09 -4.25
CA GLY A 35 28.83 -11.87 -4.50
C GLY A 35 28.39 -11.16 -3.23
N SER A 36 27.78 -10.02 -3.44
CA SER A 36 27.31 -9.13 -2.36
C SER A 36 26.07 -8.40 -2.82
N TRP A 37 25.41 -7.72 -1.92
CA TRP A 37 24.26 -6.89 -2.24
C TRP A 37 24.23 -5.61 -1.41
N TYR A 38 23.74 -4.56 -2.02
CA TYR A 38 23.30 -3.32 -1.35
C TYR A 38 22.03 -2.78 -2.01
N SER A 39 21.23 -2.04 -1.26
CA SER A 39 20.00 -1.45 -1.78
C SER A 39 20.30 -0.40 -2.85
N GLY A 40 19.71 -0.54 -4.03
CA GLY A 40 19.98 0.31 -5.19
C GLY A 40 21.10 -0.18 -6.11
N GLU A 41 21.64 -1.38 -5.87
CA GLU A 41 22.69 -1.97 -6.71
C GLU A 41 22.26 -2.08 -8.17
N GLY A 42 23.09 -1.58 -9.07
CA GLY A 42 22.82 -1.65 -10.50
C GLY A 42 21.69 -0.75 -11.02
N LEU A 43 21.07 0.07 -10.17
CA LEU A 43 19.98 0.97 -10.57
C LEU A 43 20.44 1.98 -11.63
N LYS A 44 19.66 2.12 -12.71
CA LYS A 44 19.99 2.95 -13.87
C LYS A 44 18.80 3.78 -14.34
N GLN A 45 19.11 4.84 -15.06
CA GLN A 45 18.12 5.56 -15.83
C GLN A 45 17.45 4.60 -16.84
N GLY A 46 16.12 4.67 -16.94
CA GLY A 46 15.34 3.81 -17.80
C GLY A 46 14.92 2.48 -17.18
N ASP A 47 15.30 2.22 -15.92
CA ASP A 47 14.77 1.07 -15.19
C ASP A 47 13.31 1.34 -14.78
N PHE A 48 12.46 0.36 -14.98
CA PHE A 48 11.05 0.35 -14.58
C PHE A 48 10.77 -0.84 -13.68
N PHE A 49 10.03 -0.60 -12.64
CA PHE A 49 9.60 -1.60 -11.66
C PHE A 49 8.11 -1.46 -11.37
N SER A 50 7.43 -2.58 -11.24
CA SER A 50 6.08 -2.69 -10.69
C SER A 50 6.11 -3.62 -9.49
N TYR A 51 5.56 -3.17 -8.36
CA TYR A 51 5.47 -3.93 -7.13
C TYR A 51 4.04 -3.95 -6.59
N SER A 52 3.60 -5.12 -6.11
CA SER A 52 2.49 -5.21 -5.18
C SER A 52 3.01 -4.95 -3.77
N MET A 53 2.41 -4.03 -3.07
CA MET A 53 2.83 -3.59 -1.73
C MET A 53 1.66 -3.52 -0.78
N CYS A 54 1.93 -3.57 0.52
CA CYS A 54 1.00 -3.16 1.55
C CYS A 54 1.70 -2.31 2.63
N HIS A 55 0.94 -1.44 3.27
CA HIS A 55 1.41 -0.64 4.40
C HIS A 55 0.53 -0.91 5.61
N VAL A 56 1.13 -1.30 6.72
CA VAL A 56 0.41 -1.70 7.92
C VAL A 56 -0.49 -0.60 8.50
N ASP A 57 -0.07 0.66 8.38
CA ASP A 57 -0.82 1.82 8.89
C ASP A 57 -1.80 2.38 7.84
N TYR A 58 -2.02 1.67 6.75
CA TYR A 58 -2.93 2.06 5.69
C TYR A 58 -3.81 0.89 5.29
N LYS A 59 -5.12 1.01 5.54
CA LYS A 59 -6.12 -0.04 5.22
C LYS A 59 -5.66 -1.44 5.67
N GLU A 60 -4.96 -1.52 6.82
CA GLU A 60 -4.53 -2.77 7.45
C GLU A 60 -3.77 -3.72 6.50
N CYS A 61 -2.83 -3.17 5.75
CA CYS A 61 -2.07 -3.90 4.76
C CYS A 61 -2.90 -4.40 3.56
N THR A 62 -3.97 -3.70 3.18
CA THR A 62 -4.59 -3.90 1.88
C THR A 62 -3.55 -3.62 0.79
N THR A 63 -3.47 -4.49 -0.19
CA THR A 63 -2.44 -4.40 -1.23
C THR A 63 -2.80 -3.33 -2.26
N PHE A 64 -1.79 -2.58 -2.67
CA PHE A 64 -1.83 -1.67 -3.81
C PHE A 64 -0.64 -1.99 -4.75
N GLU A 65 -0.72 -1.55 -5.99
CA GLU A 65 0.36 -1.65 -6.96
C GLU A 65 1.07 -0.30 -7.06
N MET A 66 2.41 -0.33 -7.06
CA MET A 66 3.24 0.85 -7.22
C MET A 66 4.24 0.62 -8.35
N ASP A 67 4.05 1.37 -9.41
CA ASP A 67 4.94 1.41 -10.56
C ASP A 67 5.87 2.61 -10.44
N PHE A 68 7.15 2.42 -10.73
CA PHE A 68 8.08 3.55 -10.79
C PHE A 68 9.13 3.35 -11.88
N TRP A 69 9.42 4.42 -12.57
CA TRP A 69 10.38 4.50 -13.65
C TRP A 69 11.47 5.51 -13.34
N ILE A 70 12.72 5.09 -13.45
CA ILE A 70 13.88 5.96 -13.17
C ILE A 70 14.10 6.89 -14.36
N LYS A 71 13.60 8.11 -14.24
CA LYS A 71 13.68 9.15 -15.27
C LYS A 71 15.10 9.65 -15.49
N GLY A 72 15.91 9.70 -14.42
CA GLY A 72 17.28 10.19 -14.48
C GLY A 72 17.73 10.90 -13.21
N ASP A 73 18.66 11.82 -13.37
CA ASP A 73 19.24 12.60 -12.27
C ASP A 73 18.47 13.90 -12.01
N LYS A 74 18.31 14.23 -10.74
CA LYS A 74 17.76 15.51 -10.26
C LYS A 74 18.70 16.14 -9.24
N GLN A 75 19.02 17.40 -9.41
CA GLN A 75 19.77 18.18 -8.42
C GLN A 75 18.80 18.70 -7.35
N VAL A 76 19.07 18.39 -6.08
CA VAL A 76 18.31 18.84 -4.92
C VAL A 76 19.28 19.48 -3.92
N GLY A 77 19.38 20.79 -3.95
CA GLY A 77 20.41 21.50 -3.20
C GLY A 77 21.81 21.12 -3.69
N SER A 78 22.65 20.60 -2.81
CA SER A 78 24.03 20.13 -3.12
C SER A 78 24.08 18.64 -3.50
N GLU A 79 22.98 17.92 -3.46
CA GLU A 79 22.93 16.48 -3.71
C GLU A 79 22.34 16.14 -5.08
N THR A 80 22.92 15.15 -5.73
CA THR A 80 22.30 14.52 -6.90
C THR A 80 21.48 13.31 -6.45
N LYS A 81 20.22 13.27 -6.83
CA LYS A 81 19.29 12.18 -6.54
C LYS A 81 18.78 11.53 -7.81
N TRP A 82 18.23 10.32 -7.71
CA TRP A 82 17.39 9.78 -8.73
C TRP A 82 16.02 10.46 -8.70
N LEU A 83 15.51 10.83 -9.86
CA LEU A 83 14.13 11.20 -10.07
C LEU A 83 13.40 9.99 -10.66
N ALA A 84 12.40 9.50 -9.98
CA ALA A 84 11.50 8.48 -10.49
C ALA A 84 10.12 9.08 -10.76
N GLU A 85 9.53 8.78 -11.90
CA GLU A 85 8.09 8.95 -12.11
C GLU A 85 7.38 7.73 -11.52
N VAL A 86 6.23 7.95 -10.91
CA VAL A 86 5.51 6.95 -10.13
C VAL A 86 4.04 6.95 -10.50
N ALA A 87 3.46 5.76 -10.64
CA ALA A 87 2.02 5.57 -10.64
C ALA A 87 1.65 4.57 -9.53
N VAL A 88 0.63 4.89 -8.76
CA VAL A 88 0.06 4.01 -7.73
C VAL A 88 -1.35 3.66 -8.13
N TYR A 89 -1.69 2.38 -8.02
CA TYR A 89 -3.02 1.83 -8.27
C TYR A 89 -3.54 1.23 -6.95
N ASP A 90 -4.45 1.93 -6.29
CA ASP A 90 -5.03 1.54 -5.01
C ASP A 90 -6.56 1.44 -5.14
N GLY A 91 -7.05 0.23 -5.36
CA GLY A 91 -8.44 0.01 -5.73
C GLY A 91 -8.79 0.75 -7.02
N ASN A 92 -9.71 1.69 -6.94
CA ASN A 92 -10.11 2.55 -8.06
C ASN A 92 -9.29 3.84 -8.17
N LYS A 93 -8.38 4.07 -7.24
CA LYS A 93 -7.58 5.28 -7.17
C LYS A 93 -6.29 5.13 -7.96
N ILE A 94 -6.02 6.10 -8.83
CA ILE A 94 -4.76 6.21 -9.57
C ILE A 94 -4.09 7.50 -9.15
N ILE A 95 -2.85 7.41 -8.67
CA ILE A 95 -2.05 8.58 -8.29
C ILE A 95 -0.79 8.57 -9.14
N VAL A 96 -0.56 9.67 -9.83
CA VAL A 96 0.62 9.85 -10.68
C VAL A 96 1.45 11.00 -10.15
N GLY A 97 2.76 10.80 -10.05
CA GLY A 97 3.64 11.84 -9.54
C GLY A 97 5.11 11.49 -9.68
N GLU A 98 5.93 12.18 -8.92
CA GLU A 98 7.38 12.00 -8.88
C GLU A 98 7.85 11.62 -7.47
N MET A 99 8.93 10.87 -7.41
CA MET A 99 9.61 10.47 -6.19
C MET A 99 11.11 10.71 -6.34
N GLU A 100 11.73 11.28 -5.31
CA GLU A 100 13.19 11.48 -5.26
C GLU A 100 13.82 10.37 -4.44
N LEU A 101 14.82 9.68 -5.00
CA LEU A 101 15.54 8.60 -4.34
C LEU A 101 17.01 8.97 -4.15
N GLY A 102 17.59 8.60 -3.02
CA GLY A 102 19.02 8.77 -2.78
C GLY A 102 19.87 7.96 -3.76
N LYS A 103 21.04 8.48 -4.17
CA LYS A 103 21.99 7.79 -5.07
C LYS A 103 22.73 6.67 -4.37
N ILE A 104 23.11 6.86 -3.12
CA ILE A 104 23.85 5.89 -2.31
C ILE A 104 22.89 4.91 -1.64
N ALA A 105 21.81 5.45 -1.12
CA ALA A 105 20.72 4.72 -0.50
C ALA A 105 19.39 5.21 -1.13
N PRO A 106 18.68 4.38 -1.89
CA PRO A 106 17.50 4.81 -2.64
C PRO A 106 16.27 4.99 -1.73
N GLU A 107 16.43 5.69 -0.61
CA GLU A 107 15.31 6.10 0.23
C GLU A 107 14.54 7.25 -0.42
N PRO A 108 13.20 7.23 -0.39
CA PRO A 108 12.39 8.32 -0.87
C PRO A 108 12.50 9.52 0.08
N THR A 109 12.94 10.65 -0.46
CA THR A 109 13.21 11.86 0.33
C THR A 109 12.36 13.06 -0.05
N GLY A 110 11.61 12.97 -1.14
CA GLY A 110 10.77 14.04 -1.65
C GLY A 110 9.95 13.57 -2.83
N GLY A 111 9.20 14.47 -3.42
CA GLY A 111 8.34 14.22 -4.58
C GLY A 111 6.92 14.72 -4.37
N THR A 112 6.01 14.26 -5.19
CA THR A 112 4.61 14.65 -5.19
C THR A 112 3.94 14.38 -3.84
N PRO A 113 3.25 15.36 -3.23
CA PRO A 113 2.65 15.23 -1.89
C PRO A 113 1.67 14.06 -1.78
N GLU A 114 0.84 13.85 -2.79
CA GLU A 114 -0.20 12.81 -2.87
C GLU A 114 0.37 11.38 -2.75
N LEU A 115 1.64 11.22 -3.10
CA LEU A 115 2.38 9.97 -2.92
C LEU A 115 2.90 9.75 -1.49
N GLY A 116 2.61 10.64 -0.54
CA GLY A 116 3.22 10.63 0.80
C GLY A 116 3.10 9.29 1.54
N VAL A 117 1.90 8.72 1.58
CA VAL A 117 1.62 7.43 2.22
C VAL A 117 2.35 6.29 1.52
N TYR A 118 2.27 6.27 0.20
CA TYR A 118 2.87 5.23 -0.63
C TYR A 118 4.40 5.30 -0.61
N ARG A 119 4.98 6.50 -0.52
CA ARG A 119 6.42 6.67 -0.22
C ARG A 119 6.80 6.09 1.12
N GLY A 120 5.92 6.23 2.13
CA GLY A 120 6.09 5.59 3.43
C GLY A 120 6.14 4.07 3.32
N ALA A 121 5.24 3.47 2.55
CA ALA A 121 5.23 2.04 2.26
C ALA A 121 6.49 1.60 1.53
N PHE A 122 6.92 2.32 0.51
CA PHE A 122 8.17 2.06 -0.21
C PHE A 122 9.36 2.11 0.75
N LYS A 123 9.46 3.16 1.56
CA LYS A 123 10.53 3.31 2.55
C LYS A 123 10.54 2.15 3.54
N SER A 124 9.40 1.79 4.07
CA SER A 124 9.27 0.72 5.08
C SER A 124 9.50 -0.68 4.51
N SER A 125 9.23 -0.89 3.23
CA SER A 125 9.28 -2.21 2.60
C SER A 125 10.57 -2.46 1.82
N LEU A 126 11.03 -1.49 1.04
CA LEU A 126 12.17 -1.65 0.12
C LEU A 126 13.42 -0.90 0.56
N ALA A 127 13.27 0.35 0.96
CA ALA A 127 14.39 1.25 1.12
C ALA A 127 14.96 1.31 2.55
N TRP A 128 14.24 0.82 3.58
CA TRP A 128 14.76 0.85 4.96
C TRP A 128 16.07 0.03 5.14
N LEU A 129 16.28 -0.99 4.29
CA LEU A 129 17.53 -1.73 4.25
C LEU A 129 18.72 -0.87 3.84
N SER A 130 18.51 0.26 3.19
CA SER A 130 19.57 1.18 2.79
C SER A 130 20.32 1.74 3.99
N ALA A 131 19.67 1.91 5.13
CA ALA A 131 20.32 2.28 6.38
C ALA A 131 21.31 1.20 6.89
N PHE A 132 21.20 0.00 6.35
CA PHE A 132 21.96 -1.17 6.76
C PHE A 132 22.94 -1.64 5.68
N ALA A 133 22.56 -1.61 4.41
CA ALA A 133 23.38 -2.02 3.29
C ALA A 133 23.44 -0.89 2.24
N THR A 134 24.54 -0.12 2.24
CA THR A 134 24.78 0.99 1.30
C THR A 134 26.03 0.70 0.45
N SER A 135 26.13 1.37 -0.69
CA SER A 135 27.27 1.19 -1.62
C SER A 135 28.62 1.60 -1.04
N ASP A 136 28.65 2.58 -0.14
CA ASP A 136 29.89 3.18 0.39
C ASP A 136 30.07 3.04 1.90
N GLY A 137 29.14 2.39 2.58
CA GLY A 137 29.16 2.26 4.03
C GLY A 137 28.72 3.51 4.81
N SER A 138 28.26 4.56 4.14
CA SER A 138 27.65 5.72 4.79
C SER A 138 26.30 5.34 5.43
N SER A 139 25.64 6.27 6.12
CA SER A 139 24.31 6.05 6.70
C SER A 139 24.20 4.86 7.66
N GLY A 140 25.30 4.49 8.35
CA GLY A 140 25.35 3.39 9.32
C GLY A 140 25.58 2.00 8.71
N GLY A 141 25.54 1.85 7.40
CA GLY A 141 25.94 0.65 6.69
C GLY A 141 27.47 0.50 6.67
N LYS A 142 27.94 -0.71 6.39
CA LYS A 142 29.38 -1.02 6.24
C LYS A 142 29.75 -1.39 4.80
N GLY A 143 29.05 -0.81 3.83
CA GLY A 143 29.17 -1.16 2.42
C GLY A 143 28.36 -2.41 2.02
N PRO A 144 28.59 -2.91 0.79
CA PRO A 144 27.94 -4.11 0.29
C PRO A 144 28.04 -5.28 1.24
N LYS A 145 27.01 -6.10 1.33
CA LYS A 145 26.90 -7.23 2.24
C LYS A 145 27.14 -8.54 1.50
N GLU A 146 28.22 -9.23 1.85
CA GLU A 146 28.59 -10.50 1.23
C GLU A 146 27.58 -11.62 1.57
N PHE A 147 27.22 -12.42 0.59
CA PHE A 147 26.31 -13.55 0.77
C PHE A 147 26.92 -14.67 1.61
N SER A 148 28.23 -14.86 1.53
CA SER A 148 28.96 -15.83 2.33
C SER A 148 29.16 -15.41 3.79
N ALA A 149 28.88 -14.15 4.15
CA ALA A 149 29.05 -13.66 5.50
C ALA A 149 28.07 -14.32 6.48
N LYS A 150 28.59 -14.76 7.62
CA LYS A 150 27.76 -15.39 8.67
C LYS A 150 26.74 -14.46 9.27
N SER A 151 26.91 -13.17 9.17
CA SER A 151 25.98 -12.14 9.65
C SER A 151 26.29 -10.81 8.98
N TRP A 152 25.22 -10.08 8.68
CA TRP A 152 25.28 -8.70 8.19
C TRP A 152 25.24 -7.66 9.32
N GLY A 153 25.08 -8.09 10.58
CA GLY A 153 24.94 -7.21 11.74
C GLY A 153 23.49 -7.06 12.20
N LYS A 154 23.27 -6.12 13.13
CA LYS A 154 21.94 -5.79 13.66
C LYS A 154 21.41 -4.53 13.01
N ILE A 155 20.07 -4.47 12.88
CA ILE A 155 19.38 -3.25 12.45
C ILE A 155 19.07 -2.42 13.69
N GLY A 156 19.69 -1.24 13.82
CA GLY A 156 19.76 -0.48 15.05
C GLY A 156 18.42 -0.21 15.75
N ASN A 157 17.48 0.43 15.06
CA ASN A 157 16.23 0.91 15.66
C ASN A 157 15.07 -0.10 15.65
N ILE A 158 15.24 -1.28 15.03
CA ILE A 158 14.16 -2.27 14.91
C ILE A 158 14.22 -3.30 16.04
N GLY A 159 15.36 -3.43 16.70
CA GLY A 159 15.59 -4.50 17.66
C GLY A 159 15.76 -5.86 16.99
N GLY A 160 15.84 -6.92 17.78
CA GLY A 160 15.91 -8.29 17.28
C GLY A 160 17.32 -8.83 17.12
N GLU A 161 17.40 -9.98 16.43
CA GLU A 161 18.62 -10.71 16.17
C GLU A 161 19.39 -10.16 14.97
N GLN A 162 20.55 -10.73 14.71
CA GLN A 162 21.36 -10.35 13.56
C GLN A 162 20.65 -10.71 12.24
N VAL A 163 20.83 -9.88 11.23
CA VAL A 163 20.44 -10.18 9.86
C VAL A 163 21.44 -11.15 9.25
N VAL A 164 20.93 -12.20 8.63
CA VAL A 164 21.77 -13.28 8.09
C VAL A 164 21.30 -13.74 6.72
N PRO A 165 22.20 -14.00 5.77
CA PRO A 165 21.91 -14.85 4.61
C PRO A 165 21.59 -16.25 5.09
N MET A 166 20.42 -16.79 4.73
CA MET A 166 19.89 -18.03 5.31
C MET A 166 19.95 -19.21 4.36
N ALA A 167 19.62 -18.98 3.09
CA ALA A 167 19.51 -20.03 2.08
C ALA A 167 19.60 -19.48 0.66
N LEU A 168 19.85 -20.36 -0.29
CA LEU A 168 19.57 -20.12 -1.70
C LEU A 168 18.17 -20.69 -1.99
N GLU A 169 17.29 -19.85 -2.52
CA GLU A 169 15.91 -20.25 -2.83
C GLU A 169 15.52 -19.79 -4.23
N THR A 170 14.99 -20.71 -5.02
CA THR A 170 14.30 -20.38 -6.26
C THR A 170 12.88 -20.00 -5.94
N ILE A 171 12.49 -18.77 -6.23
CA ILE A 171 11.12 -18.29 -6.00
C ILE A 171 10.47 -17.89 -7.32
N THR A 172 9.15 -18.04 -7.39
CA THR A 172 8.34 -17.57 -8.50
C THR A 172 7.42 -16.46 -8.02
N VAL A 173 7.48 -15.33 -8.70
CA VAL A 173 6.61 -14.16 -8.53
C VAL A 173 5.99 -13.81 -9.89
N LYS A 174 5.10 -12.83 -9.97
CA LYS A 174 4.47 -12.44 -11.25
C LYS A 174 5.49 -12.03 -12.31
N ALA A 175 6.58 -11.39 -11.92
CA ALA A 175 7.68 -10.99 -12.82
C ALA A 175 8.48 -12.16 -13.39
N GLY A 176 8.40 -13.35 -12.81
CA GLY A 176 9.17 -14.52 -13.27
C GLY A 176 9.66 -15.42 -12.13
N THR A 177 10.60 -16.30 -12.50
CA THR A 177 11.26 -17.21 -11.55
C THR A 177 12.72 -16.79 -11.37
N PHE A 178 13.16 -16.70 -10.13
CA PHE A 178 14.47 -16.15 -9.75
C PHE A 178 15.19 -17.05 -8.74
N ASP A 179 16.48 -17.25 -8.96
CA ASP A 179 17.36 -17.92 -8.00
C ASP A 179 17.92 -16.88 -7.04
N THR A 180 17.31 -16.77 -5.87
CA THR A 180 17.55 -15.71 -4.91
C THR A 180 18.38 -16.15 -3.71
N VAL A 181 18.94 -15.17 -3.01
CA VAL A 181 19.44 -15.34 -1.65
C VAL A 181 18.33 -14.92 -0.68
N LEU A 182 17.88 -15.85 0.14
CA LEU A 182 17.00 -15.56 1.27
C LEU A 182 17.82 -14.94 2.39
N VAL A 183 17.47 -13.73 2.79
CA VAL A 183 18.04 -13.04 3.94
C VAL A 183 16.96 -12.84 4.99
N GLY A 184 17.27 -13.04 6.25
CA GLY A 184 16.29 -12.89 7.30
C GLY A 184 16.85 -12.50 8.66
N TRP A 185 15.96 -12.12 9.54
CA TRP A 185 16.22 -11.81 10.95
C TRP A 185 15.01 -12.10 11.82
N ARG A 186 15.21 -12.26 13.10
CA ARG A 186 14.12 -12.53 14.05
C ARG A 186 13.90 -11.36 14.99
N THR A 187 12.63 -11.10 15.26
CA THR A 187 12.19 -10.12 16.26
C THR A 187 11.03 -10.73 17.03
N GLY A 188 11.14 -10.87 18.34
CA GLY A 188 10.08 -11.38 19.21
C GLY A 188 9.52 -12.76 18.81
N GLY A 189 10.37 -13.65 18.23
CA GLY A 189 9.94 -14.98 17.75
C GLY A 189 9.44 -15.03 16.32
N TYR A 190 9.15 -13.91 15.68
CA TYR A 190 8.78 -13.81 14.27
C TYR A 190 10.02 -13.67 13.38
N THR A 191 9.94 -14.17 12.15
CA THR A 191 11.05 -14.11 11.19
C THR A 191 10.66 -13.22 10.03
N SER A 192 11.38 -12.11 9.87
CA SER A 192 11.36 -11.29 8.67
C SER A 192 12.21 -11.94 7.58
N LYS A 193 11.77 -11.88 6.34
CA LYS A 193 12.41 -12.50 5.18
C LYS A 193 12.44 -11.55 4.00
N ILE A 194 13.55 -11.50 3.31
CA ILE A 194 13.69 -10.83 2.00
C ILE A 194 14.42 -11.75 1.03
N TRP A 195 14.03 -11.72 -0.22
CA TRP A 195 14.62 -12.48 -1.31
C TRP A 195 15.29 -11.51 -2.28
N ILE A 196 16.59 -11.58 -2.39
CA ILE A 196 17.44 -10.65 -3.14
C ILE A 196 18.23 -11.35 -4.22
N LEU A 197 18.64 -10.57 -5.22
CA LEU A 197 19.55 -10.98 -6.29
C LEU A 197 20.78 -10.10 -6.27
N ASP A 198 21.91 -10.69 -6.69
CA ASP A 198 23.12 -9.97 -7.08
C ASP A 198 22.82 -9.06 -8.27
N ASP A 199 23.42 -7.89 -8.35
CA ASP A 199 23.21 -6.91 -9.42
C ASP A 199 21.75 -6.46 -9.62
N PHE A 200 20.90 -6.56 -8.59
CA PHE A 200 19.52 -6.12 -8.66
C PHE A 200 19.18 -5.14 -7.53
N PRO A 201 18.61 -3.97 -7.81
CA PRO A 201 18.56 -2.84 -6.87
C PRO A 201 17.65 -3.06 -5.66
N PHE A 202 16.62 -3.87 -5.79
CA PHE A 202 15.60 -4.04 -4.75
C PHE A 202 15.28 -5.53 -4.55
N PRO A 203 14.77 -5.94 -3.39
CA PRO A 203 14.33 -7.31 -3.21
C PRO A 203 13.25 -7.73 -4.23
N ILE A 204 13.29 -8.99 -4.65
CA ILE A 204 12.26 -9.59 -5.51
C ILE A 204 10.96 -9.77 -4.73
N LYS A 205 11.10 -10.13 -3.44
CA LYS A 205 9.99 -10.34 -2.51
C LYS A 205 10.44 -10.04 -1.10
N ALA A 206 9.53 -9.55 -0.27
CA ALA A 206 9.73 -9.45 1.16
C ALA A 206 8.45 -9.74 1.94
N HIS A 207 8.68 -10.25 3.14
CA HIS A 207 7.70 -10.37 4.21
C HIS A 207 8.42 -10.01 5.50
N THR A 208 8.18 -8.84 5.99
CA THR A 208 8.82 -8.31 7.19
C THR A 208 7.80 -7.99 8.26
N VAL A 209 8.21 -8.07 9.51
CA VAL A 209 7.33 -7.81 10.65
C VAL A 209 7.91 -6.69 11.50
N THR A 210 7.01 -5.90 12.08
CA THR A 210 7.31 -4.82 13.01
C THR A 210 6.29 -4.79 14.15
N HIS A 211 6.49 -3.93 15.15
CA HIS A 211 5.61 -3.80 16.33
C HIS A 211 5.33 -5.15 17.03
N VAL A 212 6.40 -5.95 17.16
CA VAL A 212 6.29 -7.26 17.80
C VAL A 212 6.15 -7.12 19.30
N SER A 213 5.03 -7.57 19.85
CA SER A 213 4.74 -7.64 21.29
C SER A 213 4.29 -9.04 21.66
N GLU A 214 4.51 -9.44 22.93
CA GLU A 214 4.13 -10.78 23.39
C GLU A 214 2.60 -10.95 23.36
N GLY A 215 2.15 -12.03 22.74
CA GLY A 215 0.73 -12.38 22.65
C GLY A 215 -0.06 -11.64 21.57
N ILE A 216 0.60 -10.86 20.71
CA ILE A 216 -0.03 -10.00 19.73
C ILE A 216 0.53 -10.33 18.35
N PRO A 217 -0.32 -10.51 17.31
CA PRO A 217 0.15 -10.60 15.95
C PRO A 217 0.96 -9.36 15.57
N PRO A 218 2.15 -9.50 14.98
CA PRO A 218 2.93 -8.36 14.57
C PRO A 218 2.30 -7.67 13.37
N ALA A 219 2.57 -6.40 13.22
CA ALA A 219 2.30 -5.70 11.98
C ALA A 219 3.20 -6.22 10.85
N GLU A 220 2.61 -6.49 9.70
CA GLU A 220 3.30 -7.09 8.55
C GLU A 220 3.42 -6.09 7.41
N TYR A 221 4.59 -6.13 6.74
CA TYR A 221 4.82 -5.48 5.45
C TYR A 221 5.12 -6.56 4.43
N LYS A 222 4.43 -6.51 3.30
CA LYS A 222 4.64 -7.44 2.20
C LYS A 222 4.84 -6.67 0.91
N PHE A 223 5.74 -7.13 0.08
CA PHE A 223 5.83 -6.69 -1.30
C PHE A 223 6.36 -7.81 -2.19
N GLU A 224 6.00 -7.72 -3.47
CA GLU A 224 6.37 -8.70 -4.48
C GLU A 224 6.54 -8.00 -5.82
N LEU A 225 7.62 -8.31 -6.53
CA LEU A 225 7.89 -7.79 -7.86
C LEU A 225 6.87 -8.34 -8.86
N LEU A 226 6.14 -7.44 -9.52
CA LEU A 226 5.16 -7.77 -10.54
C LEU A 226 5.73 -7.70 -11.94
N GLU A 227 6.57 -6.70 -12.20
CA GLU A 227 7.24 -6.49 -13.48
C GLU A 227 8.57 -5.73 -13.29
N TYR A 228 9.52 -6.00 -14.17
CA TYR A 228 10.77 -5.28 -14.28
C TYR A 228 11.18 -5.14 -15.75
N LYS A 229 11.53 -3.92 -16.17
CA LYS A 229 12.03 -3.62 -17.50
C LYS A 229 13.25 -2.72 -17.39
N GLN A 230 14.19 -2.90 -18.32
CA GLN A 230 15.37 -2.04 -18.46
C GLN A 230 15.30 -1.25 -19.77
N ASN A 231 16.04 -0.14 -19.81
CA ASN A 231 16.16 0.70 -20.99
C ASN A 231 14.82 1.21 -21.53
N VAL A 232 13.85 1.50 -20.65
CA VAL A 232 12.62 2.17 -21.02
C VAL A 232 12.94 3.64 -21.27
N MET A 233 12.88 4.04 -22.56
CA MET A 233 13.39 5.34 -23.03
C MET A 233 12.41 6.49 -22.83
N THR A 234 11.14 6.19 -22.72
CA THR A 234 10.05 7.16 -22.53
C THR A 234 9.24 6.79 -21.30
N THR A 235 8.60 7.77 -20.68
CA THR A 235 7.75 7.51 -19.52
C THR A 235 6.66 6.48 -19.86
N PRO A 236 6.51 5.42 -19.05
CA PRO A 236 5.42 4.47 -19.24
C PRO A 236 4.06 5.04 -18.78
N PHE A 237 4.07 6.23 -18.14
CA PHE A 237 2.88 6.88 -17.60
C PHE A 237 2.34 8.00 -18.50
N GLU A 238 2.83 8.11 -19.73
CA GLU A 238 2.35 9.12 -20.67
C GLU A 238 0.85 9.01 -20.85
N GLY A 239 0.17 10.11 -20.51
CA GLY A 239 -1.27 10.20 -20.65
C GLY A 239 -2.07 9.47 -19.55
N LEU A 240 -1.44 8.89 -18.54
CA LEU A 240 -2.14 8.43 -17.36
C LEU A 240 -2.63 9.66 -16.58
N VAL A 241 -3.92 9.71 -16.29
CA VAL A 241 -4.55 10.81 -15.54
C VAL A 241 -4.76 10.36 -14.11
N SER A 242 -4.25 11.12 -13.15
CA SER A 242 -4.48 10.79 -11.74
C SER A 242 -5.93 11.04 -11.33
N SER A 243 -6.40 10.31 -10.33
CA SER A 243 -7.72 10.51 -9.75
C SER A 243 -7.91 11.95 -9.25
N ASP A 244 -6.85 12.59 -8.75
CA ASP A 244 -6.88 13.97 -8.29
C ASP A 244 -7.09 14.98 -9.44
N GLN A 245 -6.48 14.71 -10.60
CA GLN A 245 -6.71 15.54 -11.80
C GLN A 245 -8.16 15.42 -12.28
N ILE A 246 -8.75 14.23 -12.15
CA ILE A 246 -10.16 13.99 -12.47
C ILE A 246 -11.05 14.67 -11.45
N ALA A 247 -10.75 14.51 -10.17
CA ALA A 247 -11.45 15.18 -9.10
C ALA A 247 -11.45 16.70 -9.29
N ALA A 248 -10.30 17.29 -9.67
CA ALA A 248 -10.20 18.71 -9.99
C ALA A 248 -11.08 19.13 -11.18
N GLN A 249 -11.21 18.29 -12.21
CA GLN A 249 -12.12 18.53 -13.33
C GLN A 249 -13.60 18.47 -12.91
N LEU A 250 -13.92 17.74 -11.85
CA LEU A 250 -15.25 17.65 -11.25
C LEU A 250 -15.49 18.74 -10.18
N GLY A 251 -14.56 19.67 -10.00
CA GLY A 251 -14.63 20.72 -8.98
C GLY A 251 -14.16 20.26 -7.59
N CYS A 252 -13.69 19.02 -7.45
CA CYS A 252 -13.07 18.53 -6.22
C CYS A 252 -11.62 18.99 -6.18
N GLN A 253 -11.28 19.80 -5.20
CA GLN A 253 -9.88 20.19 -4.95
C GLN A 253 -9.34 19.36 -3.80
N ILE A 254 -8.40 18.47 -4.08
CA ILE A 254 -7.65 17.78 -3.06
C ILE A 254 -6.31 18.50 -2.91
N ASN A 255 -6.17 19.25 -1.82
CA ASN A 255 -4.93 19.96 -1.52
C ASN A 255 -4.29 19.34 -0.28
N TYR A 256 -3.49 18.29 -0.48
CA TYR A 256 -2.79 17.59 0.58
C TYR A 256 -1.69 18.43 1.27
N GLU A 257 -1.25 19.55 0.67
CA GLU A 257 -0.32 20.46 1.29
C GLU A 257 -0.97 21.32 2.37
N LYS A 258 -2.30 21.48 2.33
CA LYS A 258 -3.10 22.22 3.30
C LYS A 258 -4.02 21.29 4.05
N SER A 259 -3.48 20.56 5.02
CA SER A 259 -4.30 19.78 5.93
C SER A 259 -4.64 20.58 7.20
N VAL A 260 -5.86 20.44 7.68
CA VAL A 260 -6.28 20.97 8.97
C VAL A 260 -5.81 20.04 10.06
N SER A 261 -5.14 20.56 11.07
CA SER A 261 -4.63 19.81 12.21
C SER A 261 -5.51 20.05 13.44
N VAL A 262 -5.98 18.98 14.08
CA VAL A 262 -6.77 18.99 15.32
C VAL A 262 -6.11 18.10 16.34
N LYS A 263 -5.54 18.67 17.41
CA LYS A 263 -4.95 17.92 18.53
C LYS A 263 -5.75 18.19 19.79
N LYS A 264 -6.48 17.20 20.29
CA LYS A 264 -7.32 17.33 21.49
C LYS A 264 -7.37 16.02 22.27
N PRO A 265 -7.59 16.07 23.61
CA PRO A 265 -7.94 14.90 24.39
C PRO A 265 -9.34 14.42 24.02
N THR A 266 -9.60 13.13 24.22
CA THR A 266 -10.94 12.54 24.21
C THR A 266 -11.79 13.09 25.35
N LYS A 267 -13.10 12.92 25.29
CA LYS A 267 -14.08 13.50 26.22
C LYS A 267 -13.78 13.20 27.69
N ASN A 268 -13.38 11.97 28.00
CA ASN A 268 -13.08 11.52 29.37
C ASN A 268 -11.58 11.57 29.69
N PHE A 269 -10.77 12.19 28.81
CA PHE A 269 -9.33 12.31 28.96
C PHE A 269 -8.59 10.94 28.99
N SER A 270 -9.15 9.91 28.37
CA SER A 270 -8.50 8.59 28.32
C SER A 270 -7.33 8.58 27.35
N TYR A 271 -7.49 9.25 26.22
CA TYR A 271 -6.54 9.31 25.09
C TYR A 271 -6.33 10.73 24.61
N GLN A 272 -5.26 10.97 23.87
CA GLN A 272 -5.07 12.17 23.06
C GLN A 272 -5.11 11.79 21.58
N ILE A 273 -5.87 12.53 20.79
CA ILE A 273 -5.99 12.32 19.36
C ILE A 273 -5.41 13.51 18.62
N HIS A 274 -4.51 13.23 17.67
CA HIS A 274 -4.02 14.21 16.73
C HIS A 274 -4.49 13.81 15.34
N ALA A 275 -5.56 14.44 14.90
CA ALA A 275 -6.16 14.21 13.58
C ALA A 275 -5.74 15.29 12.59
N PHE A 276 -5.50 14.88 11.37
CA PHE A 276 -5.27 15.77 10.23
C PHE A 276 -6.28 15.41 9.16
N TYR A 277 -6.89 16.37 8.53
CA TYR A 277 -7.76 16.10 7.39
C TYR A 277 -7.48 17.04 6.22
N GLY A 278 -7.74 16.58 5.04
CA GLY A 278 -7.67 17.31 3.79
C GLY A 278 -8.76 16.88 2.82
N PRO A 279 -9.22 17.78 1.96
CA PRO A 279 -8.83 19.19 1.83
C PRO A 279 -9.31 20.06 2.99
N GLU A 280 -8.75 21.29 3.12
CA GLU A 280 -9.17 22.28 4.12
C GLU A 280 -10.66 22.65 3.98
N ASP A 281 -11.13 22.72 2.73
CA ASP A 281 -12.52 23.02 2.35
C ASP A 281 -13.16 21.78 1.70
N PRO A 282 -13.57 20.75 2.48
CA PRO A 282 -14.16 19.55 1.91
C PRO A 282 -15.52 19.82 1.27
N VAL A 283 -15.73 19.26 0.08
CA VAL A 283 -16.93 19.46 -0.73
C VAL A 283 -17.75 18.17 -0.77
N GLN A 284 -19.07 18.29 -0.66
CA GLN A 284 -19.96 17.15 -0.81
C GLN A 284 -19.74 16.45 -2.16
N GLY A 285 -19.66 15.12 -2.15
CA GLY A 285 -19.38 14.30 -3.32
C GLY A 285 -17.89 14.15 -3.68
N CYS A 286 -17.01 14.87 -2.99
CA CYS A 286 -15.56 14.78 -3.18
C CYS A 286 -14.88 13.90 -2.13
N GLU A 287 -13.69 13.40 -2.44
CA GLU A 287 -12.91 12.61 -1.49
C GLU A 287 -12.37 13.48 -0.35
N MET A 288 -12.38 12.94 0.85
CA MET A 288 -11.75 13.51 2.04
C MET A 288 -10.85 12.46 2.68
N GLN A 289 -9.63 12.86 3.06
CA GLN A 289 -8.67 11.98 3.70
C GLN A 289 -8.38 12.43 5.13
N TRP A 290 -8.23 11.48 6.03
CA TRP A 290 -7.87 11.69 7.43
C TRP A 290 -6.64 10.87 7.81
N LEU A 291 -5.67 11.52 8.44
CA LEU A 291 -4.62 10.85 9.20
C LEU A 291 -4.95 11.00 10.68
N ILE A 292 -5.20 9.92 11.37
CA ILE A 292 -5.51 9.89 12.80
C ILE A 292 -4.34 9.28 13.54
N LYS A 293 -3.88 9.97 14.59
CA LYS A 293 -2.83 9.51 15.48
C LYS A 293 -3.38 9.41 16.90
N PHE A 294 -3.28 8.22 17.49
CA PHE A 294 -3.64 7.94 18.87
C PHE A 294 -2.39 8.08 19.73
N ILE A 295 -2.40 9.01 20.66
CA ILE A 295 -1.22 9.41 21.42
C ILE A 295 -1.50 9.22 22.90
N SER A 296 -0.48 8.84 23.64
CA SER A 296 -0.51 8.78 25.11
C SER A 296 -0.87 10.16 25.69
N LYS A 297 -1.76 10.17 26.67
CA LYS A 297 -2.08 11.41 27.42
C LYS A 297 -0.94 11.91 28.29
N PHE A 298 0.09 11.11 28.49
CA PHE A 298 1.23 11.42 29.35
C PHE A 298 2.47 11.82 28.56
N ASP A 299 2.58 11.39 27.31
CA ASP A 299 3.73 11.64 26.45
C ASP A 299 3.27 11.85 25.00
N ASP A 300 3.45 13.05 24.51
CA ASP A 300 3.06 13.46 23.16
C ASP A 300 3.82 12.74 22.02
N THR A 301 4.90 12.05 22.35
CA THR A 301 5.73 11.29 21.42
C THR A 301 5.42 9.80 21.41
N GLU A 302 4.64 9.32 22.37
CA GLU A 302 4.26 7.93 22.52
C GLU A 302 2.97 7.63 21.77
N PHE A 303 3.04 6.79 20.74
CA PHE A 303 1.86 6.27 20.05
C PHE A 303 1.24 5.11 20.83
N LEU A 304 -0.09 5.09 20.89
CA LEU A 304 -0.86 4.01 21.49
C LEU A 304 -1.06 2.90 20.47
N ASN A 305 -0.52 1.73 20.73
CA ASN A 305 -0.63 0.59 19.82
C ASN A 305 -1.96 -0.15 20.04
N GLN A 306 -2.44 -0.86 18.98
CA GLN A 306 -3.58 -1.77 19.05
C GLN A 306 -4.88 -1.08 19.45
N VAL A 307 -5.17 0.01 18.78
CA VAL A 307 -6.36 0.80 19.01
C VAL A 307 -7.52 0.21 18.20
N GLN A 308 -8.57 -0.21 18.88
CA GLN A 308 -9.87 -0.52 18.25
C GLN A 308 -10.72 0.75 18.32
N PHE A 309 -11.20 1.19 17.17
CA PHE A 309 -11.94 2.44 17.07
C PHE A 309 -12.97 2.39 15.92
N ASP A 310 -13.82 3.39 15.81
CA ASP A 310 -14.62 3.67 14.63
C ASP A 310 -14.50 5.14 14.26
N PHE A 311 -14.80 5.44 13.01
CA PHE A 311 -14.89 6.80 12.52
C PHE A 311 -16.34 7.05 12.09
N LEU A 312 -17.03 7.83 12.90
CA LEU A 312 -18.47 8.04 12.79
C LEU A 312 -18.78 9.44 12.26
N VAL A 313 -19.90 9.57 11.59
CA VAL A 313 -20.59 10.84 11.42
C VAL A 313 -21.84 10.81 12.30
N VAL A 314 -22.05 11.87 13.08
CA VAL A 314 -23.17 11.94 14.02
C VAL A 314 -24.04 13.17 13.78
N ASP A 315 -25.31 13.07 14.15
CA ASP A 315 -26.23 14.19 14.18
C ASP A 315 -26.00 15.13 15.39
N GLN A 316 -26.88 16.13 15.55
CA GLN A 316 -26.80 17.09 16.64
C GLN A 316 -26.97 16.45 18.01
N ASP A 317 -27.67 15.33 18.09
CA ASP A 317 -27.97 14.58 19.32
C ASP A 317 -26.94 13.48 19.58
N MET A 318 -25.80 13.48 18.85
CA MET A 318 -24.73 12.47 18.92
C MET A 318 -25.18 11.06 18.47
N LYS A 319 -26.24 10.95 17.70
CA LYS A 319 -26.68 9.67 17.14
C LYS A 319 -25.87 9.40 15.87
N PRO A 320 -25.23 8.22 15.73
CA PRO A 320 -24.53 7.85 14.52
C PRO A 320 -25.48 7.81 13.31
N ILE A 321 -25.09 8.49 12.24
CA ILE A 321 -25.76 8.47 10.93
C ILE A 321 -24.90 7.76 9.88
N ARG A 322 -23.60 7.59 10.16
CA ARG A 322 -22.65 6.89 9.31
C ARG A 322 -21.55 6.27 10.15
N SER A 323 -21.06 5.11 9.77
CA SER A 323 -19.89 4.43 10.35
C SER A 323 -18.98 3.94 9.22
N ILE A 324 -17.73 4.35 9.24
CA ILE A 324 -16.76 3.91 8.23
C ILE A 324 -16.43 2.44 8.41
N ALA A 325 -16.36 1.94 9.64
CA ALA A 325 -16.18 0.52 9.89
C ALA A 325 -17.29 -0.33 9.24
N GLN A 326 -18.56 0.10 9.38
CA GLN A 326 -19.69 -0.60 8.77
C GLN A 326 -19.68 -0.52 7.24
N GLU A 327 -19.24 0.59 6.65
CA GLU A 327 -19.06 0.71 5.20
C GLU A 327 -18.00 -0.25 4.67
N GLU A 328 -16.98 -0.54 5.47
CA GLU A 328 -15.96 -1.56 5.17
C GLU A 328 -16.40 -2.99 5.53
N GLY A 329 -17.65 -3.18 6.02
CA GLY A 329 -18.17 -4.48 6.43
C GLY A 329 -17.56 -5.02 7.72
N ARG A 330 -17.10 -4.15 8.61
CA ARG A 330 -16.40 -4.46 9.86
C ARG A 330 -17.18 -3.94 11.07
N ASP A 331 -16.94 -4.56 12.22
CA ASP A 331 -17.52 -4.11 13.49
C ASP A 331 -16.76 -2.89 14.07
N PHE A 332 -15.48 -2.78 13.76
CA PHE A 332 -14.60 -1.67 14.15
C PHE A 332 -13.41 -1.56 13.18
N LEU A 333 -12.76 -0.40 13.16
CA LEU A 333 -11.46 -0.17 12.53
C LEU A 333 -10.34 -0.49 13.51
N TYR A 334 -9.18 -0.88 13.00
CA TYR A 334 -8.06 -1.28 13.82
C TYR A 334 -6.77 -0.55 13.43
N SER A 335 -6.10 0.05 14.42
CA SER A 335 -4.79 0.67 14.23
C SER A 335 -3.73 -0.05 15.06
N PRO A 336 -2.91 -0.92 14.47
CA PRO A 336 -1.88 -1.66 15.20
C PRO A 336 -0.76 -0.77 15.71
N SER A 337 -0.43 0.31 15.02
CA SER A 337 0.69 1.22 15.33
C SER A 337 0.30 2.51 16.04
N GLY A 338 -1.01 2.77 16.19
CA GLY A 338 -1.53 4.03 16.72
C GLY A 338 -1.60 5.16 15.68
N GLN A 339 -1.41 4.83 14.41
CA GLN A 339 -1.65 5.74 13.29
C GLN A 339 -2.50 5.04 12.24
N THR A 340 -3.42 5.78 11.62
CA THR A 340 -4.24 5.24 10.55
C THR A 340 -4.61 6.32 9.55
N LEU A 341 -4.75 5.94 8.30
CA LEU A 341 -5.29 6.75 7.23
C LEU A 341 -6.67 6.24 6.86
N ILE A 342 -7.61 7.15 6.72
CA ILE A 342 -8.98 6.88 6.30
C ILE A 342 -9.28 7.83 5.14
N ASP A 343 -9.83 7.30 4.07
CA ASP A 343 -10.32 8.07 2.93
C ASP A 343 -11.75 7.64 2.58
N PHE A 344 -12.58 8.60 2.27
CA PHE A 344 -13.97 8.36 1.89
C PHE A 344 -14.55 9.53 1.08
N ILE A 345 -15.63 9.28 0.38
CA ILE A 345 -16.41 10.33 -0.29
C ILE A 345 -17.30 11.02 0.75
N VAL A 346 -17.22 12.34 0.80
CA VAL A 346 -18.08 13.18 1.65
C VAL A 346 -19.54 13.05 1.19
N SER A 347 -20.35 12.38 1.96
CA SER A 347 -21.79 12.22 1.69
C SER A 347 -22.66 13.19 2.50
N GLU A 348 -22.06 13.90 3.43
CA GLU A 348 -22.72 14.84 4.33
C GLU A 348 -23.21 16.08 3.57
N ASP A 349 -24.39 16.57 3.97
CA ASP A 349 -24.93 17.79 3.39
C ASP A 349 -24.08 19.02 3.69
N PRO A 350 -24.06 20.03 2.80
CA PRO A 350 -23.38 21.29 3.06
C PRO A 350 -23.79 21.92 4.40
N GLY A 351 -22.81 22.33 5.17
CA GLY A 351 -23.00 22.86 6.53
C GLY A 351 -21.91 22.37 7.46
N THR A 352 -22.21 22.15 8.72
CA THR A 352 -21.25 21.63 9.70
C THR A 352 -21.50 20.14 9.94
N ALA A 353 -20.59 19.29 9.46
CA ALA A 353 -20.60 17.87 9.79
C ALA A 353 -19.84 17.62 11.10
N ARG A 354 -20.26 16.61 11.85
CA ARG A 354 -19.61 16.18 13.09
C ARG A 354 -19.03 14.80 12.89
N TYR A 355 -17.70 14.76 12.76
CA TYR A 355 -16.94 13.52 12.70
C TYR A 355 -16.50 13.13 14.10
N VAL A 356 -16.61 11.85 14.44
CA VAL A 356 -16.28 11.32 15.76
C VAL A 356 -15.27 10.20 15.62
N VAL A 357 -14.11 10.38 16.23
CA VAL A 357 -13.18 9.28 16.47
C VAL A 357 -13.63 8.59 17.75
N TRP A 358 -14.29 7.43 17.61
CA TRP A 358 -14.80 6.65 18.72
C TRP A 358 -13.82 5.53 19.05
N VAL A 359 -13.15 5.60 20.19
CA VAL A 359 -12.15 4.63 20.61
C VAL A 359 -12.80 3.61 21.53
N TYR A 360 -12.89 2.37 21.10
CA TYR A 360 -13.39 1.26 21.93
C TYR A 360 -12.37 0.83 22.98
N GLY A 361 -11.08 1.02 22.71
CA GLY A 361 -10.00 0.76 23.66
C GLY A 361 -8.73 0.22 22.99
N LEU A 362 -7.78 -0.18 23.84
CA LEU A 362 -6.51 -0.74 23.44
C LEU A 362 -6.54 -2.26 23.67
N ALA A 363 -6.62 -3.02 22.60
CA ALA A 363 -6.56 -4.47 22.64
C ALA A 363 -6.19 -5.03 21.26
N PRO A 364 -5.62 -6.25 21.20
CA PRO A 364 -5.50 -6.97 19.94
C PRO A 364 -6.83 -7.06 19.19
N GLU A 365 -6.80 -7.14 17.89
CA GLU A 365 -7.99 -7.10 17.02
C GLU A 365 -9.10 -8.10 17.42
N ASN A 366 -8.72 -9.28 17.89
CA ASN A 366 -9.65 -10.37 18.27
C ASN A 366 -9.97 -10.41 19.77
N ILE A 367 -9.60 -9.40 20.54
CA ILE A 367 -9.85 -9.31 21.99
C ILE A 367 -10.69 -8.06 22.27
N VAL A 368 -11.78 -8.23 23.00
CA VAL A 368 -12.61 -7.10 23.43
C VAL A 368 -11.82 -6.25 24.44
N PRO A 369 -11.70 -4.92 24.22
CA PRO A 369 -11.04 -4.04 25.17
C PRO A 369 -11.70 -4.08 26.54
N SER A 370 -10.89 -3.98 27.59
CA SER A 370 -11.38 -3.94 28.96
C SER A 370 -11.61 -2.52 29.51
N SER A 371 -11.08 -1.52 28.81
CA SER A 371 -11.26 -0.10 29.15
C SER A 371 -12.61 0.41 28.64
N PRO A 372 -13.23 1.38 29.32
CA PRO A 372 -14.40 2.06 28.79
C PRO A 372 -14.04 2.79 27.50
N ASP A 373 -15.00 2.85 26.58
CA ASP A 373 -14.90 3.64 25.37
C ASP A 373 -14.80 5.15 25.66
N ASP A 374 -14.17 5.86 24.77
CA ASP A 374 -14.03 7.32 24.81
C ASP A 374 -13.99 7.89 23.39
N PHE A 375 -14.25 9.16 23.20
CA PHE A 375 -14.35 9.72 21.86
C PHE A 375 -13.91 11.18 21.77
N LEU A 376 -13.60 11.61 20.56
CA LEU A 376 -13.35 12.99 20.17
C LEU A 376 -14.30 13.40 19.05
N VAL A 377 -15.00 14.53 19.22
CA VAL A 377 -15.81 15.15 18.17
C VAL A 377 -15.00 16.23 17.46
N ILE A 378 -15.01 16.21 16.13
CA ILE A 378 -14.38 17.19 15.26
C ILE A 378 -15.46 17.77 14.35
N GLU A 379 -15.72 19.06 14.44
CA GLU A 379 -16.65 19.77 13.57
C GLU A 379 -15.91 20.26 12.33
N VAL A 380 -16.44 19.92 11.15
CA VAL A 380 -15.85 20.23 9.85
C VAL A 380 -16.88 20.92 8.97
N PRO A 381 -16.57 22.08 8.39
CA PRO A 381 -17.45 22.73 7.42
C PRO A 381 -17.45 21.91 6.10
N ILE A 382 -18.61 21.56 5.60
CA ILE A 382 -18.79 20.90 4.31
C ILE A 382 -19.36 21.91 3.32
N TYR A 383 -18.73 22.03 2.18
CA TYR A 383 -19.13 22.98 1.13
C TYR A 383 -19.98 22.29 0.07
N PRO A 384 -20.90 23.03 -0.58
CA PRO A 384 -21.70 22.48 -1.67
C PRO A 384 -20.80 22.17 -2.88
N PRO A 385 -21.19 21.17 -3.70
CA PRO A 385 -20.53 20.97 -4.99
C PRO A 385 -20.56 22.27 -5.78
N GLN A 386 -19.45 22.62 -6.43
CA GLN A 386 -19.45 23.73 -7.38
C GLN A 386 -20.33 23.31 -8.57
N ASP A 387 -21.09 24.28 -9.14
CA ASP A 387 -21.85 24.08 -10.37
C ASP A 387 -20.88 23.87 -11.56
N VAL A 388 -20.19 22.73 -11.57
CA VAL A 388 -19.51 22.26 -12.77
C VAL A 388 -20.59 21.68 -13.67
N PRO A 389 -20.65 22.01 -14.98
CA PRO A 389 -21.61 21.38 -15.87
C PRO A 389 -21.46 19.87 -15.77
N THR A 390 -22.41 19.21 -15.15
CA THR A 390 -22.41 17.76 -14.98
C THR A 390 -22.20 17.12 -16.34
N PRO A 391 -21.22 16.25 -16.53
CA PRO A 391 -21.18 15.40 -17.72
C PRO A 391 -22.55 14.72 -17.79
N THR A 392 -23.24 14.83 -18.90
CA THR A 392 -24.55 14.22 -19.08
C THR A 392 -24.44 12.76 -18.65
N ALA A 393 -25.14 12.36 -17.59
CA ALA A 393 -25.03 11.01 -17.03
C ALA A 393 -25.21 9.99 -18.15
N ILE A 394 -24.29 9.04 -18.26
CA ILE A 394 -24.38 8.02 -19.29
C ILE A 394 -25.63 7.17 -19.00
N PRO A 395 -26.55 7.02 -19.97
CA PRO A 395 -27.80 6.29 -19.77
C PRO A 395 -27.56 4.86 -19.26
N SER A 396 -28.37 4.39 -18.32
CA SER A 396 -28.23 3.08 -17.67
C SER A 396 -28.24 1.89 -18.65
N TRP A 397 -28.91 2.00 -19.80
CA TRP A 397 -28.90 0.92 -20.79
C TRP A 397 -27.51 0.69 -21.41
N ILE A 398 -26.64 1.72 -21.40
CA ILE A 398 -25.25 1.58 -21.85
C ILE A 398 -24.43 0.75 -20.86
N LYS A 399 -24.71 0.89 -19.55
CA LYS A 399 -24.10 0.07 -18.50
C LYS A 399 -24.41 -1.41 -18.69
N ASN A 400 -25.64 -1.73 -19.08
CA ASN A 400 -26.02 -3.10 -19.39
C ASN A 400 -25.16 -3.69 -20.54
N ASN A 401 -24.92 -2.92 -21.58
CA ASN A 401 -24.07 -3.35 -22.69
C ASN A 401 -22.62 -3.59 -22.25
N ALA A 402 -22.10 -2.78 -21.35
CA ALA A 402 -20.76 -2.96 -20.77
C ALA A 402 -20.68 -4.24 -19.92
N GLY A 403 -21.72 -4.54 -19.14
CA GLY A 403 -21.83 -5.81 -18.41
C GLY A 403 -21.86 -7.02 -19.35
N TRP A 404 -22.64 -6.99 -20.40
CA TRP A 404 -22.69 -8.07 -21.40
C TRP A 404 -21.35 -8.27 -22.11
N TRP A 405 -20.61 -7.20 -22.33
CA TRP A 405 -19.26 -7.30 -22.88
C TRP A 405 -18.27 -7.91 -21.88
N ALA A 406 -18.33 -7.48 -20.62
CA ALA A 406 -17.49 -8.06 -19.54
C ALA A 406 -17.75 -9.57 -19.39
N ASP A 407 -19.02 -10.00 -19.51
CA ASP A 407 -19.44 -11.40 -19.46
C ASP A 407 -19.15 -12.20 -20.75
N GLY A 408 -18.58 -11.54 -21.77
CA GLY A 408 -18.27 -12.18 -23.06
C GLY A 408 -19.48 -12.45 -23.97
N GLN A 409 -20.63 -11.83 -23.68
CA GLN A 409 -21.83 -11.93 -24.48
C GLN A 409 -21.80 -11.01 -25.72
N ILE A 410 -20.99 -9.96 -25.68
CA ILE A 410 -20.68 -9.05 -26.76
C ILE A 410 -19.18 -9.14 -27.06
N ASP A 411 -18.81 -9.23 -28.34
CA ASP A 411 -17.41 -9.25 -28.75
C ASP A 411 -16.76 -7.86 -28.67
N ASP A 412 -15.42 -7.83 -28.63
CA ASP A 412 -14.62 -6.61 -28.45
C ASP A 412 -14.90 -5.57 -29.56
N SER A 413 -15.10 -6.02 -30.80
CA SER A 413 -15.35 -5.16 -31.95
C SER A 413 -16.71 -4.45 -31.83
N SER A 414 -17.74 -5.20 -31.46
CA SER A 414 -19.09 -4.66 -31.26
C SER A 414 -19.14 -3.66 -30.11
N PHE A 415 -18.42 -3.96 -29.01
CA PHE A 415 -18.32 -3.05 -27.87
C PHE A 415 -17.62 -1.74 -28.27
N VAL A 416 -16.44 -1.82 -28.91
CA VAL A 416 -15.67 -0.65 -29.37
C VAL A 416 -16.49 0.23 -30.31
N GLN A 417 -17.20 -0.36 -31.29
CA GLN A 417 -18.08 0.37 -32.20
C GLN A 417 -19.21 1.08 -31.45
N GLY A 418 -19.82 0.42 -30.47
CA GLY A 418 -20.84 1.01 -29.60
C GLY A 418 -20.34 2.23 -28.84
N ILE A 419 -19.17 2.15 -28.23
CA ILE A 419 -18.56 3.27 -27.50
C ILE A 419 -18.17 4.40 -28.48
N GLN A 420 -17.59 4.09 -29.64
CA GLN A 420 -17.27 5.09 -30.68
C GLN A 420 -18.53 5.85 -31.11
N TRP A 421 -19.65 5.15 -31.30
CA TRP A 421 -20.92 5.78 -31.63
C TRP A 421 -21.41 6.70 -30.52
N LEU A 422 -21.36 6.27 -29.26
CA LEU A 422 -21.73 7.08 -28.10
C LEU A 422 -20.91 8.37 -27.98
N ILE A 423 -19.62 8.28 -28.26
CA ILE A 423 -18.72 9.45 -28.27
C ILE A 423 -19.10 10.39 -29.41
N LYS A 424 -19.32 9.85 -30.61
CA LYS A 424 -19.71 10.62 -31.80
C LYS A 424 -21.03 11.36 -31.61
N GLU A 425 -22.02 10.73 -31.00
CA GLU A 425 -23.34 11.33 -30.71
C GLU A 425 -23.30 12.27 -29.49
N GLY A 426 -22.13 12.42 -28.83
CA GLY A 426 -21.97 13.29 -27.64
C GLY A 426 -22.69 12.78 -26.38
N ILE A 427 -23.14 11.52 -26.37
CA ILE A 427 -23.75 10.87 -25.23
C ILE A 427 -22.69 10.54 -24.18
N MET A 428 -21.54 10.03 -24.63
CA MET A 428 -20.35 9.81 -23.81
C MET A 428 -19.32 10.90 -24.16
N LYS A 429 -18.99 11.73 -23.19
CA LYS A 429 -17.98 12.78 -23.36
C LYS A 429 -16.64 12.23 -22.89
N ILE A 430 -15.67 12.21 -23.79
CA ILE A 430 -14.30 11.86 -23.46
C ILE A 430 -13.49 13.15 -23.28
N PRO A 431 -12.79 13.35 -22.15
CA PRO A 431 -11.88 14.47 -22.02
C PRO A 431 -10.86 14.54 -23.17
N PRO A 432 -10.28 15.70 -23.49
CA PRO A 432 -9.30 15.84 -24.57
C PRO A 432 -8.23 14.75 -24.47
N THR A 433 -8.18 13.87 -25.46
CA THR A 433 -7.35 12.66 -25.46
C THR A 433 -6.62 12.56 -26.80
N SER A 434 -5.30 12.46 -26.75
CA SER A 434 -4.49 12.27 -27.95
C SER A 434 -4.69 10.85 -28.51
N GLN A 435 -4.95 10.75 -29.81
CA GLN A 435 -5.10 9.47 -30.49
C GLN A 435 -3.74 8.80 -30.63
N GLY A 436 -3.57 7.61 -30.08
CA GLY A 436 -2.37 6.80 -30.27
C GLY A 436 -2.23 6.22 -31.68
N SER A 437 -1.01 5.94 -32.09
CA SER A 437 -0.68 5.42 -33.44
C SER A 437 -0.90 3.91 -33.60
N GLY A 438 -1.22 3.18 -32.52
CA GLY A 438 -1.47 1.73 -32.54
C GLY A 438 -0.23 0.93 -32.93
N THR A 439 0.66 0.69 -31.98
CA THR A 439 1.89 -0.11 -32.20
C THR A 439 1.81 -1.52 -31.62
N GLY A 440 0.66 -1.94 -31.09
CA GLY A 440 0.48 -3.18 -30.36
C GLY A 440 -0.59 -4.12 -30.91
N THR A 441 -0.84 -5.18 -30.19
CA THR A 441 -1.94 -6.11 -30.43
C THR A 441 -3.27 -5.35 -30.27
N ASN A 442 -4.21 -5.56 -31.19
CA ASN A 442 -5.58 -5.01 -31.10
C ASN A 442 -6.40 -5.69 -29.98
N GLU A 443 -5.77 -6.39 -29.05
CA GLU A 443 -6.41 -7.05 -27.93
C GLU A 443 -6.67 -6.04 -26.81
N ILE A 444 -7.92 -6.01 -26.36
CA ILE A 444 -8.29 -5.21 -25.18
C ILE A 444 -7.88 -5.97 -23.93
N PRO A 445 -7.07 -5.36 -23.05
CA PRO A 445 -6.65 -5.99 -21.79
C PRO A 445 -7.84 -6.40 -20.92
N SER A 446 -7.68 -7.50 -20.20
CA SER A 446 -8.73 -8.05 -19.33
C SER A 446 -9.18 -7.08 -18.24
N TRP A 447 -8.30 -6.20 -17.73
CA TRP A 447 -8.66 -5.22 -16.73
C TRP A 447 -9.68 -4.19 -17.24
N ILE A 448 -9.68 -3.83 -18.53
CA ILE A 448 -10.71 -2.97 -19.13
C ILE A 448 -12.08 -3.68 -19.11
N LYS A 449 -12.11 -4.99 -19.37
CA LYS A 449 -13.34 -5.79 -19.25
C LYS A 449 -13.85 -5.85 -17.83
N ASN A 450 -12.95 -6.02 -16.86
CA ASN A 450 -13.28 -5.99 -15.46
C ASN A 450 -13.90 -4.63 -15.06
N ASN A 451 -13.27 -3.52 -15.48
CA ASN A 451 -13.82 -2.18 -15.23
C ASN A 451 -15.22 -2.00 -15.83
N ALA A 452 -15.46 -2.54 -17.02
CA ALA A 452 -16.79 -2.49 -17.63
C ALA A 452 -17.84 -3.26 -16.83
N GLY A 453 -17.49 -4.43 -16.29
CA GLY A 453 -18.34 -5.21 -15.39
C GLY A 453 -18.65 -4.44 -14.11
N TRP A 454 -17.64 -3.92 -13.44
CA TRP A 454 -17.80 -3.13 -12.21
C TRP A 454 -18.63 -1.86 -12.44
N TRP A 455 -18.46 -1.22 -13.60
CA TRP A 455 -19.28 -0.07 -13.97
C TRP A 455 -20.75 -0.45 -14.21
N ALA A 456 -20.99 -1.57 -14.88
CA ALA A 456 -22.33 -2.10 -15.09
C ALA A 456 -23.04 -2.41 -13.75
N ASP A 457 -22.28 -2.97 -12.79
CA ASP A 457 -22.77 -3.30 -11.45
C ASP A 457 -22.86 -2.09 -10.51
N GLY A 458 -22.43 -0.90 -10.96
CA GLY A 458 -22.43 0.32 -10.16
C GLY A 458 -21.33 0.38 -9.10
N GLN A 459 -20.29 -0.48 -9.19
CA GLN A 459 -19.14 -0.51 -8.28
C GLN A 459 -18.13 0.59 -8.60
N ILE A 460 -18.11 1.09 -9.83
CA ILE A 460 -17.34 2.27 -10.23
C ILE A 460 -18.24 3.26 -10.94
N ASP A 461 -17.88 4.53 -10.90
CA ASP A 461 -18.61 5.62 -11.52
C ASP A 461 -18.36 5.74 -13.04
N ASP A 462 -19.11 6.65 -13.68
CA ASP A 462 -19.00 6.91 -15.12
C ASP A 462 -17.62 7.45 -15.48
N SER A 463 -16.97 8.21 -14.59
CA SER A 463 -15.66 8.82 -14.84
C SER A 463 -14.55 7.77 -14.85
N SER A 464 -14.57 6.84 -13.92
CA SER A 464 -13.64 5.71 -13.84
C SER A 464 -13.71 4.80 -15.08
N PHE A 465 -14.92 4.56 -15.57
CA PHE A 465 -15.10 3.81 -16.82
C PHE A 465 -14.56 4.57 -18.04
N VAL A 466 -14.82 5.88 -18.13
CA VAL A 466 -14.35 6.75 -19.23
C VAL A 466 -12.81 6.77 -19.29
N GLN A 467 -12.12 6.65 -18.17
CA GLN A 467 -10.64 6.54 -18.15
C GLN A 467 -10.14 5.30 -18.86
N GLY A 468 -10.78 4.16 -18.67
CA GLY A 468 -10.47 2.94 -19.41
C GLY A 468 -10.64 3.15 -20.92
N ILE A 469 -11.68 3.88 -21.34
CA ILE A 469 -11.90 4.25 -22.74
C ILE A 469 -10.82 5.20 -23.25
N GLN A 470 -10.40 6.19 -22.47
CA GLN A 470 -9.31 7.10 -22.81
C GLN A 470 -7.99 6.33 -23.05
N TRP A 471 -7.72 5.34 -22.20
CA TRP A 471 -6.57 4.48 -22.35
C TRP A 471 -6.62 3.72 -23.70
N LEU A 472 -7.77 3.11 -24.06
CA LEU A 472 -7.93 2.43 -25.37
C LEU A 472 -7.70 3.37 -26.56
N ILE A 473 -8.08 4.64 -26.42
CA ILE A 473 -7.86 5.67 -27.45
C ILE A 473 -6.36 5.98 -27.58
N LYS A 474 -5.68 6.16 -26.44
CA LYS A 474 -4.24 6.47 -26.38
C LYS A 474 -3.38 5.34 -26.92
N GLU A 475 -3.73 4.11 -26.62
CA GLU A 475 -3.03 2.93 -27.15
C GLU A 475 -3.36 2.70 -28.66
N GLY A 476 -4.28 3.47 -29.23
CA GLY A 476 -4.70 3.31 -30.61
C GLY A 476 -5.52 2.05 -30.89
N ILE A 477 -5.98 1.37 -29.82
CA ILE A 477 -6.88 0.22 -29.90
C ILE A 477 -8.28 0.69 -30.29
N MET A 478 -8.71 1.83 -29.74
CA MET A 478 -9.95 2.50 -30.12
C MET A 478 -9.64 3.78 -30.89
N LYS A 479 -10.23 3.96 -32.08
CA LYS A 479 -10.09 5.18 -32.86
C LYS A 479 -11.32 6.05 -32.72
N ILE A 480 -11.12 7.33 -32.37
CA ILE A 480 -12.18 8.33 -32.40
C ILE A 480 -12.10 9.00 -33.77
N SER A 481 -13.18 8.83 -34.57
CA SER A 481 -13.34 9.64 -35.80
C SER A 481 -13.76 11.05 -35.36
N SER A 482 -12.94 12.04 -35.66
CA SER A 482 -13.27 13.47 -35.53
C SER A 482 -14.43 13.85 -36.46
#